data_89b995a10ee74f0bf63baf1de7ad34c7
#
_entry.id   89b995a10ee74f0bf63baf1de7ad34c7
#
_cell.length_a   1.000
_cell.length_b   1.000
_cell.length_c   1.000
_cell.angle_alpha   90.00
_cell.angle_beta   90.00
_cell.angle_gamma   90.00
#
_symmetry.space_group_name_H-M   'P 1'
#
loop_
_entity.id
_entity.type
_entity.pdbx_description
1 polymer ?
#
loop_
_entity_poly.entity_id
_entity_poly.type
_entity_poly.pdbx_seq_one_letter_code
_entity_poly.pdbx_strand_id
1 'polypeptide(L)'
;MDLASPFRGVRAPADSVLSLVDLCRAYRERAGDNEFFSHVTAARLMGVPLPFRLQRRRELDSSVFHPNHPPQAAGVIGHRISRGVPLRTIAELPVAPPAETWIQLGSVLSGDDLIMATDGFLRRKFKLATVEELQWALANSFRRPGLRSLHAALAEARSNTDSPRETLCRLIIRRAGLPEPSIRFTVYDQDGFFVGTPDLAYEEYKIAMDYEGDGHRTDDRVWQDDVERAELFQDATWRYVRLTKDHVDNPPQLVARVRKVLIQRGWKP
;
A
#
# COMPACT_ATOMS: atom_id res chain seq x y z
N MET A 1 -14.08 36.44 -7.81
CA MET A 1 -13.65 35.05 -7.60
C MET A 1 -12.33 35.15 -6.86
N ASP A 2 -12.30 34.75 -5.60
CA ASP A 2 -11.06 34.80 -4.82
C ASP A 2 -10.09 33.72 -5.30
N LEU A 3 -8.82 34.10 -5.40
CA LEU A 3 -7.76 33.21 -5.88
C LEU A 3 -6.79 32.87 -4.75
N ALA A 4 -6.57 31.60 -4.52
CA ALA A 4 -5.47 31.09 -3.70
C ALA A 4 -4.19 30.99 -4.52
N SER A 5 -3.05 31.10 -3.86
CA SER A 5 -1.74 30.93 -4.50
C SER A 5 -1.05 29.68 -3.92
N PRO A 6 -1.27 28.49 -4.51
CA PRO A 6 -0.65 27.26 -4.04
C PRO A 6 0.88 27.31 -4.13
N PHE A 7 1.40 28.00 -5.14
CA PHE A 7 2.83 28.27 -5.32
C PHE A 7 3.02 29.72 -5.77
N ARG A 8 4.19 30.30 -5.47
CA ARG A 8 4.52 31.66 -5.91
C ARG A 8 4.38 31.79 -7.42
N GLY A 9 3.52 32.71 -7.87
CA GLY A 9 3.25 32.98 -9.30
C GLY A 9 2.16 32.10 -9.90
N VAL A 10 1.63 31.11 -9.18
CA VAL A 10 0.53 30.25 -9.64
C VAL A 10 -0.73 30.57 -8.86
N ARG A 11 -1.85 30.75 -9.56
CA ARG A 11 -3.16 31.06 -8.98
C ARG A 11 -4.16 29.94 -9.26
N ALA A 12 -4.95 29.58 -8.26
CA ALA A 12 -6.05 28.62 -8.35
C ALA A 12 -7.30 29.19 -7.66
N PRO A 13 -8.51 28.75 -8.02
CA PRO A 13 -9.72 29.18 -7.31
C PRO A 13 -9.62 28.88 -5.82
N ALA A 14 -9.93 29.88 -4.96
CA ALA A 14 -9.77 29.75 -3.50
C ALA A 14 -10.67 28.67 -2.89
N ASP A 15 -11.85 28.45 -3.48
CA ASP A 15 -12.85 27.49 -3.00
C ASP A 15 -12.63 26.06 -3.48
N SER A 16 -11.59 25.82 -4.29
CA SER A 16 -11.27 24.47 -4.80
C SER A 16 -10.36 23.73 -3.83
N VAL A 17 -10.83 22.57 -3.35
CA VAL A 17 -9.95 21.57 -2.72
C VAL A 17 -9.11 20.95 -3.82
N LEU A 18 -7.89 21.46 -4.05
CA LEU A 18 -7.00 20.95 -5.06
C LEU A 18 -6.62 19.50 -4.75
N SER A 19 -6.85 18.61 -5.71
CA SER A 19 -6.34 17.24 -5.66
C SER A 19 -4.80 17.26 -5.73
N LEU A 20 -4.16 16.12 -5.42
CA LEU A 20 -2.72 15.97 -5.60
C LEU A 20 -2.30 16.25 -7.05
N VAL A 21 -3.07 15.79 -8.01
CA VAL A 21 -2.80 16.00 -9.45
C VAL A 21 -2.87 17.50 -9.80
N ASP A 22 -3.88 18.20 -9.28
CA ASP A 22 -4.02 19.64 -9.50
C ASP A 22 -2.85 20.44 -8.90
N LEU A 23 -2.41 20.07 -7.69
CA LEU A 23 -1.21 20.65 -7.08
C LEU A 23 0.05 20.38 -7.90
N CYS A 24 0.22 19.17 -8.41
CA CYS A 24 1.34 18.82 -9.26
C CYS A 24 1.30 19.59 -10.59
N ARG A 25 0.14 19.71 -11.23
CA ARG A 25 -0.04 20.53 -12.45
C ARG A 25 0.28 22.01 -12.18
N ALA A 26 -0.27 22.55 -11.10
CA ALA A 26 0.02 23.93 -10.69
C ALA A 26 1.51 24.18 -10.47
N TYR A 27 2.24 23.22 -9.88
CA TYR A 27 3.68 23.32 -9.73
C TYR A 27 4.41 23.25 -11.07
N ARG A 28 3.98 22.40 -12.02
CA ARG A 28 4.60 22.25 -13.35
C ARG A 28 4.66 23.55 -14.14
N GLU A 29 3.71 24.48 -13.97
CA GLU A 29 3.70 25.79 -14.64
C GLU A 29 4.94 26.66 -14.32
N ARG A 30 5.65 26.33 -13.24
CA ARG A 30 6.87 27.05 -12.81
C ARG A 30 8.12 26.17 -12.70
N ALA A 31 7.95 24.85 -12.73
CA ALA A 31 9.05 23.90 -12.61
C ALA A 31 9.93 23.94 -13.86
N GLY A 32 11.22 23.66 -13.70
CA GLY A 32 12.12 23.49 -14.84
C GLY A 32 11.79 22.23 -15.64
N ASP A 33 12.16 22.21 -16.93
CA ASP A 33 11.87 21.09 -17.84
C ASP A 33 12.53 19.77 -17.40
N ASN A 34 13.62 19.87 -16.65
CA ASN A 34 14.36 18.72 -16.11
C ASN A 34 13.85 18.22 -14.75
N GLU A 35 12.79 18.82 -14.21
CA GLU A 35 12.19 18.43 -12.95
C GLU A 35 11.13 17.34 -13.14
N PHE A 36 11.04 16.41 -12.19
CA PHE A 36 10.05 15.33 -12.16
C PHE A 36 9.63 15.00 -10.73
N PHE A 37 8.41 14.50 -10.56
CA PHE A 37 7.90 14.08 -9.26
C PHE A 37 8.52 12.78 -8.80
N SER A 38 8.81 12.68 -7.48
CA SER A 38 9.57 11.60 -6.90
C SER A 38 9.10 11.27 -5.48
N HIS A 39 9.74 10.35 -4.80
CA HIS A 39 9.53 10.01 -3.38
C HIS A 39 8.02 9.85 -3.04
N VAL A 40 7.54 10.57 -2.01
CA VAL A 40 6.16 10.47 -1.53
C VAL A 40 5.16 10.97 -2.56
N THR A 41 5.48 12.02 -3.30
CA THR A 41 4.61 12.56 -4.36
C THR A 41 4.41 11.52 -5.47
N ALA A 42 5.48 10.90 -5.96
CA ALA A 42 5.40 9.85 -6.95
C ALA A 42 4.59 8.64 -6.45
N ALA A 43 4.85 8.19 -5.22
CA ALA A 43 4.12 7.08 -4.61
C ALA A 43 2.61 7.38 -4.49
N ARG A 44 2.24 8.60 -4.11
CA ARG A 44 0.84 9.05 -4.04
C ARG A 44 0.18 9.09 -5.42
N LEU A 45 0.87 9.61 -6.45
CA LEU A 45 0.38 9.62 -7.84
C LEU A 45 0.16 8.21 -8.38
N MET A 46 0.95 7.23 -7.94
CA MET A 46 0.80 5.81 -8.26
C MET A 46 -0.26 5.10 -7.42
N GLY A 47 -0.87 5.76 -6.42
CA GLY A 47 -1.83 5.16 -5.51
C GLY A 47 -1.21 4.11 -4.57
N VAL A 48 0.08 4.24 -4.24
CA VAL A 48 0.74 3.40 -3.24
C VAL A 48 0.20 3.73 -1.85
N PRO A 49 -0.16 2.73 -1.03
CA PRO A 49 -0.59 2.98 0.34
C PRO A 49 0.56 3.57 1.16
N LEU A 50 0.27 4.68 1.82
CA LEU A 50 1.21 5.39 2.69
C LEU A 50 0.53 5.72 4.02
N PRO A 51 1.29 5.94 5.10
CA PRO A 51 0.75 6.45 6.36
C PRO A 51 -0.03 7.75 6.16
N PHE A 52 -1.08 7.94 6.95
CA PHE A 52 -1.97 9.09 6.85
C PHE A 52 -1.24 10.45 6.82
N ARG A 53 -0.20 10.60 7.64
CA ARG A 53 0.66 11.80 7.65
C ARG A 53 1.30 12.12 6.30
N LEU A 54 1.66 11.10 5.53
CA LEU A 54 2.25 11.26 4.19
C LEU A 54 1.18 11.38 3.10
N GLN A 55 0.05 10.68 3.25
CA GLN A 55 -1.09 10.83 2.32
C GLN A 55 -1.63 12.25 2.28
N ARG A 56 -1.61 12.96 3.42
CA ARG A 56 -2.11 14.34 3.54
C ARG A 56 -1.02 15.41 3.51
N ARG A 57 0.23 15.01 3.30
CA ARG A 57 1.32 15.98 3.21
C ARG A 57 1.07 16.94 2.03
N ARG A 58 1.20 18.24 2.28
CA ARG A 58 0.98 19.28 1.26
C ARG A 58 2.19 19.52 0.40
N GLU A 59 3.40 19.34 0.95
CA GLU A 59 4.64 19.52 0.21
C GLU A 59 4.77 18.45 -0.89
N LEU A 60 5.23 18.88 -2.05
CA LEU A 60 5.54 18.04 -3.18
C LEU A 60 7.02 17.67 -3.18
N ASP A 61 7.34 16.41 -3.49
CA ASP A 61 8.71 15.99 -3.77
C ASP A 61 8.98 16.15 -5.27
N SER A 62 9.93 17.01 -5.61
CA SER A 62 10.43 17.19 -6.97
C SER A 62 11.92 16.89 -7.03
N SER A 63 12.34 16.16 -8.05
CA SER A 63 13.72 15.75 -8.27
C SER A 63 14.26 16.27 -9.59
N VAL A 64 15.57 16.36 -9.63
CA VAL A 64 16.37 16.54 -10.86
C VAL A 64 17.45 15.48 -10.92
N PHE A 65 17.97 15.18 -12.11
CA PHE A 65 19.17 14.38 -12.26
C PHE A 65 20.43 15.22 -12.08
N HIS A 66 21.46 14.63 -11.50
CA HIS A 66 22.79 15.22 -11.47
C HIS A 66 23.24 15.55 -12.93
N PRO A 67 23.91 16.72 -13.19
CA PRO A 67 24.47 17.66 -12.22
C PRO A 67 23.52 18.80 -11.77
N ASN A 68 22.27 18.81 -12.19
CA ASN A 68 21.34 19.90 -11.87
C ASN A 68 21.15 20.10 -10.35
N HIS A 69 20.83 21.32 -9.94
CA HIS A 69 20.54 21.65 -8.55
C HIS A 69 19.11 21.26 -8.16
N PRO A 70 18.90 20.70 -6.95
CA PRO A 70 17.55 20.40 -6.46
C PRO A 70 16.65 21.64 -6.50
N PRO A 71 15.36 21.47 -6.80
CA PRO A 71 14.39 22.57 -6.74
C PRO A 71 14.36 23.22 -5.36
N GLN A 72 14.31 24.56 -5.34
CA GLN A 72 14.18 25.37 -4.14
C GLN A 72 12.92 26.24 -4.26
N ALA A 73 11.78 25.69 -3.87
CA ALA A 73 10.51 26.39 -3.88
C ALA A 73 9.73 26.14 -2.61
N ALA A 74 9.04 27.15 -2.11
CA ALA A 74 8.13 26.98 -0.97
C ALA A 74 7.06 25.91 -1.31
N GLY A 75 6.83 24.99 -0.40
CA GLY A 75 5.91 23.86 -0.59
C GLY A 75 6.49 22.71 -1.44
N VAL A 76 7.79 22.73 -1.75
CA VAL A 76 8.48 21.68 -2.50
C VAL A 76 9.71 21.19 -1.75
N ILE A 77 9.84 19.89 -1.63
CA ILE A 77 11.05 19.22 -1.14
C ILE A 77 11.85 18.80 -2.36
N GLY A 78 12.95 19.51 -2.60
CA GLY A 78 13.81 19.27 -3.75
C GLY A 78 14.82 18.16 -3.49
N HIS A 79 14.97 17.26 -4.46
CA HIS A 79 15.91 16.15 -4.41
C HIS A 79 16.82 16.13 -5.64
N ARG A 80 17.98 15.48 -5.51
CA ARG A 80 18.88 15.21 -6.64
C ARG A 80 19.20 13.73 -6.71
N ILE A 81 19.00 13.14 -7.89
CA ILE A 81 19.25 11.73 -8.15
C ILE A 81 20.54 11.61 -8.97
N SER A 82 21.45 10.76 -8.50
CA SER A 82 22.78 10.64 -9.10
C SER A 82 22.79 9.92 -10.45
N ARG A 83 21.81 9.05 -10.70
CA ARG A 83 21.70 8.22 -11.89
C ARG A 83 20.41 8.55 -12.65
N GLY A 84 20.52 8.77 -13.95
CA GLY A 84 19.34 8.90 -14.82
C GLY A 84 18.56 7.58 -14.87
N VAL A 85 17.24 7.68 -14.73
CA VAL A 85 16.29 6.59 -14.92
C VAL A 85 15.21 7.02 -15.90
N PRO A 86 14.65 6.11 -16.72
CA PRO A 86 13.56 6.47 -17.63
C PRO A 86 12.34 6.88 -16.81
N LEU A 87 11.86 8.11 -17.01
CA LEU A 87 10.67 8.61 -16.31
C LEU A 87 9.40 7.98 -16.88
N ARG A 88 8.36 7.93 -16.05
CA ARG A 88 7.00 7.60 -16.46
C ARG A 88 6.15 8.86 -16.55
N THR A 89 5.07 8.78 -17.32
CA THR A 89 4.05 9.83 -17.38
C THR A 89 2.81 9.33 -16.65
N ILE A 90 2.34 10.08 -15.64
CA ILE A 90 1.10 9.83 -14.91
C ILE A 90 0.28 11.12 -14.92
N ALA A 91 -0.93 11.10 -15.46
CA ALA A 91 -1.78 12.28 -15.61
C ALA A 91 -1.03 13.47 -16.28
N GLU A 92 -0.23 13.18 -17.31
CA GLU A 92 0.62 14.11 -18.06
C GLU A 92 1.80 14.69 -17.27
N LEU A 93 2.08 14.16 -16.09
CA LEU A 93 3.16 14.59 -15.21
C LEU A 93 4.38 13.67 -15.34
N PRO A 94 5.62 14.18 -15.40
CA PRO A 94 6.82 13.34 -15.35
C PRO A 94 7.06 12.84 -13.94
N VAL A 95 7.15 11.53 -13.79
CA VAL A 95 7.21 10.83 -12.49
C VAL A 95 8.34 9.81 -12.49
N ALA A 96 9.04 9.68 -11.37
CA ALA A 96 10.01 8.61 -11.16
C ALA A 96 9.37 7.23 -11.36
N PRO A 97 10.06 6.24 -11.96
CA PRO A 97 9.48 4.92 -12.16
C PRO A 97 9.26 4.19 -10.83
N PRO A 98 8.36 3.19 -10.77
CA PRO A 98 7.97 2.53 -9.53
C PRO A 98 9.13 2.00 -8.69
N ALA A 99 10.05 1.26 -9.28
CA ALA A 99 11.18 0.68 -8.55
C ALA A 99 12.11 1.75 -7.95
N GLU A 100 12.36 2.86 -8.69
CA GLU A 100 13.12 4.01 -8.16
C GLU A 100 12.34 4.71 -7.04
N THR A 101 11.03 4.92 -7.21
CA THR A 101 10.17 5.49 -6.17
C THR A 101 10.20 4.64 -4.91
N TRP A 102 10.14 3.30 -5.03
CA TRP A 102 10.24 2.39 -3.89
C TRP A 102 11.58 2.54 -3.15
N ILE A 103 12.70 2.61 -3.87
CA ILE A 103 14.03 2.86 -3.27
C ILE A 103 14.03 4.18 -2.50
N GLN A 104 13.45 5.23 -3.06
CA GLN A 104 13.36 6.56 -2.45
C GLN A 104 12.55 6.54 -1.15
N LEU A 105 11.47 5.74 -1.10
CA LEU A 105 10.66 5.59 0.11
C LEU A 105 11.44 4.97 1.28
N GLY A 106 12.50 4.24 1.06
CA GLY A 106 13.36 3.70 2.12
C GLY A 106 13.99 4.76 3.02
N SER A 107 14.13 6.01 2.54
CA SER A 107 14.59 7.14 3.36
C SER A 107 13.48 7.79 4.20
N VAL A 108 12.22 7.46 3.95
CA VAL A 108 11.04 8.11 4.53
C VAL A 108 10.20 7.15 5.39
N LEU A 109 10.17 5.89 5.01
CA LEU A 109 9.39 4.82 5.63
C LEU A 109 10.31 3.75 6.26
N SER A 110 9.79 3.08 7.28
CA SER A 110 10.44 1.93 7.91
C SER A 110 9.38 0.98 8.50
N GLY A 111 9.80 -0.22 8.90
CA GLY A 111 8.92 -1.20 9.56
C GLY A 111 7.68 -1.51 8.72
N ASP A 112 6.53 -1.59 9.37
CA ASP A 112 5.26 -1.99 8.76
C ASP A 112 4.79 -1.05 7.66
N ASP A 113 5.02 0.26 7.83
CA ASP A 113 4.66 1.25 6.81
C ASP A 113 5.40 0.97 5.48
N LEU A 114 6.66 0.57 5.55
CA LEU A 114 7.45 0.23 4.36
C LEU A 114 7.03 -1.13 3.78
N ILE A 115 6.68 -2.12 4.62
CA ILE A 115 6.17 -3.42 4.15
C ILE A 115 4.83 -3.21 3.44
N MET A 116 3.88 -2.48 4.03
CA MET A 116 2.60 -2.17 3.41
C MET A 116 2.76 -1.40 2.08
N ALA A 117 3.68 -0.45 2.02
CA ALA A 117 4.00 0.23 0.77
C ALA A 117 4.59 -0.74 -0.26
N THR A 118 5.50 -1.65 0.14
CA THR A 118 6.11 -2.65 -0.73
C THR A 118 5.05 -3.60 -1.30
N ASP A 119 4.14 -4.12 -0.47
CA ASP A 119 2.99 -4.90 -0.93
C ASP A 119 2.14 -4.11 -1.94
N GLY A 120 1.97 -2.79 -1.69
CA GLY A 120 1.28 -1.88 -2.60
C GLY A 120 1.93 -1.76 -3.98
N PHE A 121 3.26 -1.83 -4.08
CA PHE A 121 3.95 -1.89 -5.38
C PHE A 121 3.76 -3.24 -6.08
N LEU A 122 3.65 -4.32 -5.31
CA LEU A 122 3.54 -5.71 -5.78
C LEU A 122 2.09 -6.19 -5.96
N ARG A 123 1.09 -5.40 -5.58
CA ARG A 123 -0.32 -5.82 -5.58
C ARG A 123 -0.77 -6.36 -6.94
N ARG A 124 -1.69 -7.31 -6.92
CA ARG A 124 -2.21 -7.97 -8.13
C ARG A 124 -2.97 -7.02 -9.06
N LYS A 125 -3.90 -6.23 -8.49
CA LYS A 125 -4.60 -5.18 -9.23
C LYS A 125 -3.70 -3.95 -9.33
N PHE A 126 -3.50 -3.42 -10.53
CA PHE A 126 -2.63 -2.26 -10.77
C PHE A 126 -1.18 -2.49 -10.31
N LYS A 127 -0.60 -3.60 -10.75
CA LYS A 127 0.79 -3.97 -10.47
C LYS A 127 1.74 -2.87 -10.95
N LEU A 128 2.50 -2.32 -10.03
CA LEU A 128 3.47 -1.25 -10.30
C LEU A 128 4.86 -1.81 -10.59
N ALA A 129 5.25 -2.87 -9.88
CA ALA A 129 6.55 -3.53 -10.03
C ALA A 129 6.44 -5.03 -9.75
N THR A 130 7.42 -5.80 -10.19
CA THR A 130 7.62 -7.20 -9.80
C THR A 130 8.62 -7.31 -8.65
N VAL A 131 8.67 -8.47 -7.99
CA VAL A 131 9.67 -8.75 -6.96
C VAL A 131 11.08 -8.64 -7.54
N GLU A 132 11.28 -9.17 -8.75
CA GLU A 132 12.56 -9.17 -9.46
C GLU A 132 13.00 -7.73 -9.79
N GLU A 133 12.08 -6.87 -10.21
CA GLU A 133 12.38 -5.44 -10.46
C GLU A 133 12.79 -4.72 -9.18
N LEU A 134 12.13 -4.99 -8.05
CA LEU A 134 12.50 -4.41 -6.76
C LEU A 134 13.84 -4.97 -6.26
N GLN A 135 14.09 -6.27 -6.41
CA GLN A 135 15.38 -6.90 -6.09
C GLN A 135 16.50 -6.31 -6.93
N TRP A 136 16.27 -6.16 -8.23
CA TRP A 136 17.26 -5.54 -9.12
C TRP A 136 17.54 -4.09 -8.75
N ALA A 137 16.51 -3.30 -8.46
CA ALA A 137 16.66 -1.91 -8.04
C ALA A 137 17.46 -1.82 -6.73
N LEU A 138 17.19 -2.70 -5.77
CA LEU A 138 17.87 -2.77 -4.49
C LEU A 138 19.35 -3.14 -4.65
N ALA A 139 19.65 -4.17 -5.45
CA ALA A 139 21.01 -4.62 -5.75
C ALA A 139 21.85 -3.54 -6.46
N ASN A 140 21.20 -2.66 -7.25
CA ASN A 140 21.86 -1.57 -7.96
C ASN A 140 21.81 -0.22 -7.24
N SER A 141 21.35 -0.20 -5.99
CA SER A 141 21.29 1.02 -5.16
C SER A 141 22.38 1.02 -4.10
N PHE A 142 23.44 1.80 -4.32
CA PHE A 142 24.55 1.89 -3.39
C PHE A 142 24.49 3.19 -2.59
N ARG A 143 24.83 3.11 -1.29
CA ARG A 143 24.98 4.27 -0.38
C ARG A 143 23.73 5.15 -0.27
N ARG A 144 22.53 4.58 -0.46
CA ARG A 144 21.27 5.30 -0.26
C ARG A 144 20.75 5.07 1.17
N PRO A 145 20.11 6.08 1.78
CA PRO A 145 19.46 5.91 3.07
C PRO A 145 18.36 4.83 3.00
N GLY A 146 18.22 4.04 4.07
CA GLY A 146 17.12 3.08 4.22
C GLY A 146 17.29 1.74 3.51
N LEU A 147 18.44 1.43 2.89
CA LEU A 147 18.63 0.15 2.18
C LEU A 147 18.40 -1.07 3.09
N ARG A 148 18.83 -1.02 4.36
CA ARG A 148 18.56 -2.11 5.31
C ARG A 148 17.06 -2.32 5.54
N SER A 149 16.30 -1.24 5.68
CA SER A 149 14.85 -1.29 5.85
C SER A 149 14.15 -1.81 4.59
N LEU A 150 14.64 -1.45 3.40
CA LEU A 150 14.14 -1.96 2.11
C LEU A 150 14.39 -3.46 1.95
N HIS A 151 15.58 -3.95 2.31
CA HIS A 151 15.87 -5.38 2.35
C HIS A 151 14.91 -6.15 3.27
N ALA A 152 14.73 -5.64 4.49
CA ALA A 152 13.81 -6.25 5.46
C ALA A 152 12.36 -6.22 4.95
N ALA A 153 11.91 -5.10 4.39
CA ALA A 153 10.55 -4.98 3.88
C ALA A 153 10.29 -5.91 2.70
N LEU A 154 11.24 -6.02 1.76
CA LEU A 154 11.09 -6.91 0.60
C LEU A 154 11.05 -8.39 1.01
N ALA A 155 11.82 -8.81 2.02
CA ALA A 155 11.80 -10.16 2.55
C ALA A 155 10.43 -10.52 3.19
N GLU A 156 9.76 -9.55 3.77
CA GLU A 156 8.44 -9.71 4.39
C GLU A 156 7.26 -9.42 3.46
N ALA A 157 7.49 -8.80 2.31
CA ALA A 157 6.45 -8.43 1.37
C ALA A 157 5.79 -9.64 0.68
N ARG A 158 4.53 -9.46 0.29
CA ARG A 158 3.73 -10.45 -0.46
C ARG A 158 3.00 -9.77 -1.61
N SER A 159 2.96 -10.43 -2.75
CA SER A 159 2.46 -9.85 -4.01
C SER A 159 0.94 -9.87 -4.19
N ASN A 160 0.20 -10.58 -3.37
CA ASN A 160 -1.22 -10.85 -3.61
C ASN A 160 -2.18 -10.13 -2.66
N THR A 161 -1.71 -9.19 -1.87
CA THR A 161 -2.58 -8.36 -1.01
C THR A 161 -3.29 -7.28 -1.83
N ASP A 162 -4.54 -7.03 -1.54
CA ASP A 162 -5.32 -5.96 -2.20
C ASP A 162 -5.38 -4.68 -1.32
N SER A 163 -5.10 -4.78 -0.03
CA SER A 163 -5.12 -3.64 0.89
C SER A 163 -3.98 -3.63 1.94
N PRO A 164 -3.57 -2.46 2.43
CA PRO A 164 -2.58 -2.36 3.51
C PRO A 164 -3.07 -2.97 4.83
N ARG A 165 -4.38 -3.07 5.05
CA ARG A 165 -4.95 -3.68 6.26
C ARG A 165 -4.83 -5.20 6.26
N GLU A 166 -4.97 -5.85 5.10
CA GLU A 166 -4.68 -7.28 4.93
C GLU A 166 -3.21 -7.57 5.26
N THR A 167 -2.28 -6.76 4.72
CA THR A 167 -0.86 -6.83 5.07
C THR A 167 -0.65 -6.74 6.58
N LEU A 168 -1.28 -5.77 7.23
CA LEU A 168 -1.11 -5.54 8.66
C LEU A 168 -1.69 -6.70 9.49
N CYS A 169 -2.86 -7.24 9.14
CA CYS A 169 -3.42 -8.45 9.77
C CYS A 169 -2.43 -9.62 9.70
N ARG A 170 -1.89 -9.90 8.52
CA ARG A 170 -0.90 -10.94 8.30
C ARG A 170 0.35 -10.76 9.17
N LEU A 171 0.89 -9.53 9.21
CA LEU A 171 2.08 -9.21 10.02
C LEU A 171 1.83 -9.39 11.51
N ILE A 172 0.68 -8.94 12.03
CA ILE A 172 0.30 -9.11 13.44
C ILE A 172 0.22 -10.60 13.79
N ILE A 173 -0.45 -11.40 12.96
CA ILE A 173 -0.60 -12.85 13.13
C ILE A 173 0.77 -13.52 13.18
N ARG A 174 1.60 -13.29 12.18
CA ARG A 174 2.93 -13.92 12.07
C ARG A 174 3.87 -13.55 13.21
N ARG A 175 3.91 -12.28 13.61
CA ARG A 175 4.77 -11.82 14.71
C ARG A 175 4.34 -12.33 16.08
N ALA A 176 3.09 -12.73 16.22
CA ALA A 176 2.60 -13.37 17.43
C ALA A 176 2.97 -14.87 17.51
N GLY A 177 3.75 -15.39 16.55
CA GLY A 177 4.16 -16.79 16.48
C GLY A 177 3.07 -17.74 16.02
N LEU A 178 1.97 -17.23 15.46
CA LEU A 178 0.97 -18.05 14.79
C LEU A 178 1.45 -18.44 13.38
N PRO A 179 0.96 -19.55 12.79
CA PRO A 179 1.26 -19.89 11.41
C PRO A 179 0.98 -18.73 10.46
N GLU A 180 1.80 -18.55 9.44
CA GLU A 180 1.51 -17.52 8.43
C GLU A 180 0.32 -17.96 7.57
N PRO A 181 -0.76 -17.17 7.46
CA PRO A 181 -1.90 -17.52 6.63
C PRO A 181 -1.56 -17.38 5.14
N SER A 182 -2.15 -18.24 4.31
CA SER A 182 -2.16 -18.08 2.86
C SER A 182 -2.95 -16.83 2.48
N ILE A 183 -2.44 -16.06 1.51
CA ILE A 183 -3.11 -14.86 1.00
C ILE A 183 -3.97 -15.25 -0.20
N ARG A 184 -5.26 -14.87 -0.17
CA ARG A 184 -6.20 -15.06 -1.27
C ARG A 184 -6.25 -16.51 -1.80
N PHE A 185 -6.33 -17.45 -0.89
CA PHE A 185 -6.54 -18.85 -1.24
C PHE A 185 -7.96 -19.06 -1.81
N THR A 186 -8.07 -19.63 -2.99
CA THR A 186 -9.38 -19.90 -3.59
C THR A 186 -9.98 -21.18 -3.00
N VAL A 187 -11.15 -21.05 -2.38
CA VAL A 187 -11.87 -22.14 -1.74
C VAL A 187 -12.90 -22.71 -2.69
N TYR A 188 -12.94 -24.03 -2.78
CA TYR A 188 -13.95 -24.81 -3.47
C TYR A 188 -14.64 -25.73 -2.47
N ASP A 189 -15.90 -26.07 -2.71
CA ASP A 189 -16.62 -27.10 -1.94
C ASP A 189 -16.19 -28.53 -2.32
N GLN A 190 -16.87 -29.52 -1.75
CA GLN A 190 -16.58 -30.94 -1.99
C GLN A 190 -16.92 -31.40 -3.42
N ASP A 191 -17.84 -30.69 -4.08
CA ASP A 191 -18.29 -30.97 -5.45
C ASP A 191 -17.48 -30.15 -6.50
N GLY A 192 -16.53 -29.35 -6.04
CA GLY A 192 -15.65 -28.52 -6.89
C GLY A 192 -16.25 -27.17 -7.28
N PHE A 193 -17.36 -26.74 -6.70
CA PHE A 193 -17.93 -25.42 -6.95
C PHE A 193 -17.15 -24.32 -6.18
N PHE A 194 -17.02 -23.18 -6.82
CA PHE A 194 -16.34 -22.02 -6.24
C PHE A 194 -17.14 -21.46 -5.05
N VAL A 195 -16.49 -21.38 -3.89
CA VAL A 195 -17.05 -20.81 -2.65
C VAL A 195 -16.63 -19.34 -2.48
N GLY A 196 -15.33 -19.06 -2.64
CA GLY A 196 -14.83 -17.71 -2.47
C GLY A 196 -13.31 -17.66 -2.37
N THR A 197 -12.79 -16.41 -2.36
CA THR A 197 -11.36 -16.14 -2.17
C THR A 197 -11.22 -15.17 -1.00
N PRO A 198 -11.02 -15.66 0.23
CA PRO A 198 -10.82 -14.79 1.40
C PRO A 198 -9.46 -14.09 1.33
N ASP A 199 -9.32 -12.97 2.04
CA ASP A 199 -8.08 -12.21 2.11
C ASP A 199 -6.94 -13.04 2.68
N LEU A 200 -7.22 -13.79 3.75
CA LEU A 200 -6.30 -14.68 4.45
C LEU A 200 -6.97 -16.04 4.72
N ALA A 201 -6.22 -17.12 4.62
CA ALA A 201 -6.74 -18.46 4.87
C ALA A 201 -5.73 -19.37 5.58
N TYR A 202 -6.24 -20.34 6.32
CA TYR A 202 -5.49 -21.51 6.73
C TYR A 202 -6.15 -22.74 6.11
N GLU A 203 -5.55 -23.25 5.06
CA GLU A 203 -6.09 -24.36 4.28
C GLU A 203 -6.23 -25.63 5.11
N GLU A 204 -5.17 -26.00 5.84
CA GLU A 204 -5.10 -27.19 6.68
C GLU A 204 -6.21 -27.19 7.76
N TYR A 205 -6.56 -26.01 8.28
CA TYR A 205 -7.54 -25.85 9.36
C TYR A 205 -8.93 -25.44 8.85
N LYS A 206 -9.08 -25.26 7.53
CA LYS A 206 -10.31 -24.74 6.90
C LYS A 206 -10.82 -23.48 7.58
N ILE A 207 -9.96 -22.47 7.69
CA ILE A 207 -10.29 -21.16 8.23
C ILE A 207 -10.13 -20.12 7.10
N ALA A 208 -11.18 -19.36 6.86
CA ALA A 208 -11.22 -18.22 5.95
C ALA A 208 -11.36 -16.93 6.75
N MET A 209 -10.57 -15.90 6.42
CA MET A 209 -10.57 -14.62 7.13
C MET A 209 -10.63 -13.48 6.13
N ASP A 210 -11.57 -12.57 6.29
CA ASP A 210 -11.67 -11.34 5.52
C ASP A 210 -11.53 -10.12 6.44
N TYR A 211 -10.86 -9.08 5.93
CA TYR A 211 -10.80 -7.78 6.60
C TYR A 211 -11.92 -6.89 6.11
N GLU A 212 -12.76 -6.45 7.04
CA GLU A 212 -13.82 -5.49 6.78
C GLU A 212 -13.41 -4.09 7.24
N GLY A 213 -13.34 -3.15 6.29
CA GLY A 213 -13.13 -1.73 6.57
C GLY A 213 -14.43 -1.02 6.97
N ASP A 214 -14.30 0.15 7.61
CA ASP A 214 -15.44 0.95 8.11
C ASP A 214 -16.42 1.43 7.00
N GLY A 215 -16.05 1.34 5.71
CA GLY A 215 -16.84 1.89 4.60
C GLY A 215 -18.12 1.14 4.24
N HIS A 216 -18.38 -0.03 4.82
CA HIS A 216 -19.47 -0.92 4.42
C HIS A 216 -20.58 -1.08 5.47
N ARG A 217 -20.52 -0.36 6.60
CA ARG A 217 -21.44 -0.58 7.74
C ARG A 217 -22.84 0.02 7.56
N THR A 218 -23.13 0.77 6.51
CA THR A 218 -24.38 1.54 6.37
C THR A 218 -25.26 1.12 5.20
N ASP A 219 -24.92 0.05 4.46
CA ASP A 219 -25.72 -0.44 3.33
C ASP A 219 -26.27 -1.84 3.65
N ASP A 220 -27.59 -1.98 3.70
CA ASP A 220 -28.29 -3.25 3.97
C ASP A 220 -27.95 -4.36 2.97
N ARG A 221 -27.61 -4.00 1.73
CA ARG A 221 -27.19 -4.96 0.70
C ARG A 221 -25.83 -5.58 1.03
N VAL A 222 -24.90 -4.78 1.50
CA VAL A 222 -23.57 -5.25 1.91
C VAL A 222 -23.69 -6.22 3.09
N TRP A 223 -24.62 -5.97 4.02
CA TRP A 223 -24.86 -6.90 5.14
C TRP A 223 -25.43 -8.24 4.67
N GLN A 224 -26.34 -8.25 3.67
CA GLN A 224 -26.87 -9.48 3.09
C GLN A 224 -25.78 -10.27 2.36
N ASP A 225 -24.97 -9.63 1.51
CA ASP A 225 -23.85 -10.25 0.81
C ASP A 225 -22.85 -10.89 1.79
N ASP A 226 -22.62 -10.26 2.95
CA ASP A 226 -21.73 -10.72 4.00
C ASP A 226 -22.29 -11.97 4.73
N VAL A 227 -23.60 -12.01 4.98
CA VAL A 227 -24.25 -13.19 5.59
C VAL A 227 -24.21 -14.38 4.63
N GLU A 228 -24.60 -14.16 3.37
CA GLU A 228 -24.56 -15.20 2.32
C GLU A 228 -23.12 -15.73 2.15
N ARG A 229 -22.12 -14.85 2.16
CA ARG A 229 -20.71 -15.23 2.08
C ARG A 229 -20.29 -16.13 3.26
N ALA A 230 -20.71 -15.79 4.47
CA ALA A 230 -20.41 -16.61 5.65
C ALA A 230 -21.10 -17.97 5.58
N GLU A 231 -22.33 -18.06 5.10
CA GLU A 231 -23.07 -19.31 4.89
C GLU A 231 -22.39 -20.19 3.86
N LEU A 232 -21.97 -19.65 2.69
CA LEU A 232 -21.23 -20.39 1.67
C LEU A 232 -19.97 -21.04 2.21
N PHE A 233 -19.19 -20.32 3.00
CA PHE A 233 -18.00 -20.89 3.65
C PHE A 233 -18.36 -21.97 4.67
N GLN A 234 -19.44 -21.79 5.43
CA GLN A 234 -19.90 -22.75 6.43
C GLN A 234 -20.40 -24.05 5.77
N ASP A 235 -21.14 -23.97 4.69
CA ASP A 235 -21.63 -25.12 3.92
C ASP A 235 -20.46 -25.93 3.34
N ALA A 236 -19.40 -25.22 2.90
CA ALA A 236 -18.15 -25.83 2.48
C ALA A 236 -17.27 -26.35 3.66
N THR A 237 -17.79 -26.36 4.90
CA THR A 237 -17.11 -26.79 6.14
C THR A 237 -15.96 -25.87 6.60
N TRP A 238 -15.84 -24.66 6.04
CA TRP A 238 -14.87 -23.67 6.45
C TRP A 238 -15.39 -22.81 7.60
N ARG A 239 -14.49 -22.43 8.51
CA ARG A 239 -14.78 -21.45 9.55
C ARG A 239 -14.48 -20.05 9.01
N TYR A 240 -15.51 -19.28 8.75
CA TYR A 240 -15.38 -17.89 8.33
C TYR A 240 -15.16 -16.97 9.54
N VAL A 241 -14.21 -16.05 9.45
CA VAL A 241 -13.82 -15.12 10.51
C VAL A 241 -13.66 -13.72 9.93
N ARG A 242 -14.41 -12.79 10.44
CA ARG A 242 -14.29 -11.37 10.11
C ARG A 242 -13.23 -10.71 10.98
N LEU A 243 -12.31 -9.99 10.35
CA LEU A 243 -11.35 -9.12 10.99
C LEU A 243 -11.76 -7.67 10.73
N THR A 244 -11.84 -6.85 11.77
CA THR A 244 -12.30 -5.47 11.68
C THR A 244 -11.18 -4.50 12.04
N LYS A 245 -11.41 -3.21 11.84
CA LYS A 245 -10.50 -2.16 12.27
C LYS A 245 -10.16 -2.27 13.76
N ASP A 246 -11.16 -2.53 14.61
CA ASP A 246 -10.94 -2.66 16.07
C ASP A 246 -9.96 -3.80 16.40
N HIS A 247 -9.99 -4.89 15.64
CA HIS A 247 -9.03 -5.99 15.79
C HIS A 247 -7.62 -5.56 15.39
N VAL A 248 -7.47 -4.77 14.33
CA VAL A 248 -6.16 -4.27 13.87
C VAL A 248 -5.60 -3.20 14.82
N ASP A 249 -6.47 -2.34 15.33
CA ASP A 249 -6.09 -1.30 16.29
C ASP A 249 -5.80 -1.89 17.70
N ASN A 250 -6.24 -3.15 17.96
CA ASN A 250 -5.93 -3.92 19.17
C ASN A 250 -5.29 -5.28 18.80
N PRO A 251 -4.00 -5.33 18.44
CA PRO A 251 -3.31 -6.56 18.03
C PRO A 251 -3.45 -7.75 18.97
N PRO A 252 -3.40 -7.60 20.32
CA PRO A 252 -3.65 -8.71 21.23
C PRO A 252 -5.02 -9.38 21.05
N GLN A 253 -6.06 -8.59 20.78
CA GLN A 253 -7.41 -9.11 20.54
C GLN A 253 -7.48 -9.90 19.22
N LEU A 254 -6.87 -9.37 18.14
CA LEU A 254 -6.77 -10.08 16.87
C LEU A 254 -6.08 -11.43 17.05
N VAL A 255 -4.91 -11.44 17.71
CA VAL A 255 -4.13 -12.65 17.97
C VAL A 255 -4.91 -13.67 18.79
N ALA A 256 -5.58 -13.23 19.86
CA ALA A 256 -6.40 -14.10 20.70
C ALA A 256 -7.56 -14.73 19.91
N ARG A 257 -8.22 -13.94 19.05
CA ARG A 257 -9.30 -14.40 18.17
C ARG A 257 -8.81 -15.48 17.20
N VAL A 258 -7.73 -15.19 16.46
CA VAL A 258 -7.18 -16.12 15.47
C VAL A 258 -6.66 -17.40 16.15
N ARG A 259 -5.92 -17.27 17.25
CA ARG A 259 -5.42 -18.40 18.04
C ARG A 259 -6.54 -19.30 18.53
N LYS A 260 -7.64 -18.73 19.07
CA LYS A 260 -8.81 -19.48 19.51
C LYS A 260 -9.39 -20.33 18.39
N VAL A 261 -9.57 -19.75 17.20
CA VAL A 261 -10.13 -20.47 16.05
C VAL A 261 -9.19 -21.56 15.55
N LEU A 262 -7.88 -21.30 15.49
CA LEU A 262 -6.85 -22.27 15.13
C LEU A 262 -6.89 -23.49 16.06
N ILE A 263 -6.91 -23.27 17.39
CA ILE A 263 -7.00 -24.35 18.40
C ILE A 263 -8.29 -25.15 18.23
N GLN A 264 -9.43 -24.49 18.01
CA GLN A 264 -10.72 -25.15 17.78
C GLN A 264 -10.71 -26.02 16.52
N ARG A 265 -9.83 -25.74 15.57
CA ARG A 265 -9.65 -26.45 14.31
C ARG A 265 -8.48 -27.45 14.34
N GLY A 266 -7.88 -27.67 15.51
CA GLY A 266 -6.89 -28.72 15.73
C GLY A 266 -5.42 -28.27 15.68
N TRP A 267 -5.14 -26.97 15.50
CA TRP A 267 -3.78 -26.48 15.63
C TRP A 267 -3.28 -26.60 17.07
N LYS A 268 -2.04 -27.07 17.21
CA LYS A 268 -1.35 -27.19 18.51
C LYS A 268 -0.24 -26.15 18.56
N PRO A 269 -0.21 -25.27 19.60
CA PRO A 269 0.83 -24.26 19.78
C PRO A 269 2.23 -24.85 19.92
#